data_31b2387ee88e8c7342bff3db06e2f4d0
#
_entry.id   31b2387ee88e8c7342bff3db06e2f4d0
#
_cell.length_a   1.000
_cell.length_b   1.000
_cell.length_c   1.000
_cell.angle_alpha   90.00
_cell.angle_beta   90.00
_cell.angle_gamma   90.00
#
_symmetry.space_group_name_H-M   'P 1'
#
loop_
_entity.id
_entity.type
_entity.pdbx_description
1 polymer ?
#
loop_
_entity_poly.entity_id
_entity_poly.type
_entity_poly.pdbx_seq_one_letter_code
_entity_poly.pdbx_strand_id
1 'polypeptide(L)'
;MRLIREYKEYTLMDKISDKLSDIFPNIKIVNNVLLASSILDKSGKPNVRIDSKIHLKALMLKFEKNSIEIKSIVNSTGEKGLSQEVMRIILSSIDKDFTIIIDQDVSNGFWDKVIQKHPEYNWIKN
;
A
#
# COMPACT_ATOMS: atom_id res chain seq x y z
N MET A 1 10.89 -25.97 -14.25
CA MET A 1 11.65 -25.13 -13.29
C MET A 1 11.03 -23.78 -13.08
N ARG A 2 10.72 -23.08 -14.16
CA ARG A 2 10.04 -21.79 -14.04
C ARG A 2 8.72 -21.91 -13.27
N LEU A 3 7.95 -22.94 -13.54
CA LEU A 3 6.66 -23.14 -12.89
C LEU A 3 6.79 -23.26 -11.37
N ILE A 4 7.80 -24.04 -10.93
CA ILE A 4 8.04 -24.22 -9.50
C ILE A 4 8.46 -22.90 -8.87
N ARG A 5 9.28 -22.13 -9.57
CA ARG A 5 9.74 -20.84 -9.11
C ARG A 5 8.58 -19.84 -8.97
N GLU A 6 7.72 -19.79 -9.99
CA GLU A 6 6.55 -18.92 -9.95
C GLU A 6 5.63 -19.27 -8.81
N TYR A 7 5.44 -20.55 -8.57
CA TYR A 7 4.63 -21.03 -7.47
C TYR A 7 5.18 -20.54 -6.12
N LYS A 8 6.51 -20.65 -5.94
CA LYS A 8 7.15 -20.21 -4.71
C LYS A 8 7.11 -18.71 -4.54
N GLU A 9 6.95 -17.97 -5.62
CA GLU A 9 6.95 -16.51 -5.60
C GLU A 9 5.57 -15.90 -5.48
N TYR A 10 4.54 -16.72 -5.20
CA TYR A 10 3.29 -16.13 -4.75
C TYR A 10 3.52 -15.56 -3.36
N THR A 11 3.86 -14.29 -3.34
CA THR A 11 4.42 -13.61 -2.19
C THR A 11 3.35 -12.85 -1.44
N LEU A 12 3.77 -12.23 -0.33
CA LEU A 12 2.92 -11.30 0.39
C LEU A 12 2.45 -10.16 -0.51
N MET A 13 3.31 -9.69 -1.43
CA MET A 13 2.92 -8.66 -2.42
C MET A 13 1.72 -9.11 -3.25
N ASP A 14 1.76 -10.33 -3.76
CA ASP A 14 0.67 -10.86 -4.58
C ASP A 14 -0.62 -10.98 -3.77
N LYS A 15 -0.50 -11.43 -2.54
CA LYS A 15 -1.65 -11.55 -1.63
C LYS A 15 -2.30 -10.20 -1.38
N ILE A 16 -1.50 -9.19 -1.10
CA ILE A 16 -2.01 -7.84 -0.84
C ILE A 16 -2.60 -7.26 -2.13
N SER A 17 -1.92 -7.45 -3.27
CA SER A 17 -2.42 -7.02 -4.56
C SER A 17 -3.82 -7.57 -4.85
N ASP A 18 -4.00 -8.87 -4.64
CA ASP A 18 -5.29 -9.51 -4.86
C ASP A 18 -6.38 -8.89 -3.99
N LYS A 19 -6.07 -8.62 -2.72
CA LYS A 19 -7.03 -8.03 -1.80
C LYS A 19 -7.36 -6.58 -2.13
N LEU A 20 -6.41 -5.86 -2.73
CA LEU A 20 -6.60 -4.45 -3.08
C LEU A 20 -7.25 -4.25 -4.44
N SER A 21 -7.41 -5.32 -5.22
CA SER A 21 -7.94 -5.22 -6.59
C SER A 21 -9.38 -4.70 -6.66
N ASP A 22 -10.14 -4.84 -5.59
CA ASP A 22 -11.50 -4.29 -5.53
C ASP A 22 -11.51 -2.78 -5.31
N ILE A 23 -10.43 -2.25 -4.77
CA ILE A 23 -10.32 -0.81 -4.47
C ILE A 23 -9.60 -0.07 -5.59
N PHE A 24 -8.53 -0.66 -6.11
CA PHE A 24 -7.69 -0.04 -7.12
C PHE A 24 -7.78 -0.82 -8.43
N PRO A 25 -8.33 -0.22 -9.49
CA PRO A 25 -8.43 -0.89 -10.79
C PRO A 25 -7.07 -1.07 -11.47
N ASN A 26 -6.06 -0.31 -11.08
CA ASN A 26 -4.75 -0.35 -11.72
C ASN A 26 -3.70 -0.70 -10.67
N ILE A 27 -3.16 -1.90 -10.75
CA ILE A 27 -2.11 -2.36 -9.83
C ILE A 27 -0.95 -2.91 -10.66
N LYS A 28 0.28 -2.52 -10.31
CA LYS A 28 1.48 -3.02 -10.94
C LYS A 28 2.54 -3.30 -9.89
N ILE A 29 3.21 -4.44 -10.03
CA ILE A 29 4.34 -4.80 -9.17
C ILE A 29 5.61 -4.71 -10.02
N VAL A 30 6.58 -3.93 -9.54
CA VAL A 30 7.88 -3.77 -10.17
C VAL A 30 8.93 -4.05 -9.09
N ASN A 31 9.64 -5.16 -9.25
CA ASN A 31 10.59 -5.64 -8.25
C ASN A 31 9.88 -5.83 -6.90
N ASN A 32 10.28 -5.10 -5.87
CA ASN A 32 9.67 -5.19 -4.55
C ASN A 32 8.72 -4.02 -4.24
N VAL A 33 8.24 -3.34 -5.28
CA VAL A 33 7.36 -2.18 -5.12
C VAL A 33 6.01 -2.47 -5.73
N LEU A 34 4.95 -2.21 -4.98
CA LEU A 34 3.57 -2.30 -5.44
C LEU A 34 3.02 -0.90 -5.66
N LEU A 35 2.53 -0.66 -6.86
CA LEU A 35 1.88 0.59 -7.25
C LEU A 35 0.41 0.32 -7.50
N ALA A 36 -0.48 1.07 -6.86
CA ALA A 36 -1.92 0.93 -7.03
C ALA A 36 -2.55 2.31 -7.18
N SER A 37 -3.49 2.46 -8.11
CA SER A 37 -4.13 3.74 -8.33
C SER A 37 -5.48 3.58 -9.01
N SER A 38 -6.31 4.60 -8.86
CA SER A 38 -7.57 4.70 -9.59
C SER A 38 -7.38 5.11 -11.05
N ILE A 39 -6.23 5.68 -11.41
CA ILE A 39 -5.95 6.15 -12.76
C ILE A 39 -4.54 5.76 -13.19
N LEU A 40 -4.31 5.78 -14.50
CA LEU A 40 -2.98 5.57 -15.08
C LEU A 40 -2.32 6.91 -15.38
N ASP A 41 -0.99 6.93 -15.33
CA ASP A 41 -0.23 8.09 -15.77
C ASP A 41 0.01 8.05 -17.31
N LYS A 42 0.75 9.02 -17.83
CA LYS A 42 1.00 9.12 -19.28
C LYS A 42 1.79 7.93 -19.82
N SER A 43 2.56 7.26 -18.97
CA SER A 43 3.35 6.10 -19.39
C SER A 43 2.58 4.77 -19.28
N GLY A 44 1.33 4.81 -18.83
CA GLY A 44 0.51 3.62 -18.65
C GLY A 44 0.71 2.91 -17.33
N LYS A 45 1.40 3.52 -16.37
CA LYS A 45 1.59 2.99 -15.03
C LYS A 45 0.54 3.56 -14.07
N PRO A 46 0.24 2.86 -12.97
CA PRO A 46 -0.63 3.46 -11.94
C PRO A 46 -0.08 4.79 -11.48
N ASN A 47 -0.91 5.82 -11.49
CA ASN A 47 -0.48 7.16 -11.10
C ASN A 47 -0.52 7.30 -9.58
N VAL A 48 0.65 7.37 -8.97
CA VAL A 48 0.79 7.49 -7.51
C VAL A 48 1.24 8.88 -7.08
N ARG A 49 1.27 9.85 -8.00
CA ARG A 49 1.70 11.21 -7.70
C ARG A 49 0.54 12.04 -7.16
N ILE A 50 0.83 12.84 -6.15
CA ILE A 50 -0.13 13.80 -5.63
C ILE A 50 -0.19 14.99 -6.60
N ASP A 51 -1.38 15.27 -7.11
CA ASP A 51 -1.62 16.44 -7.95
C ASP A 51 -2.94 17.05 -7.52
N SER A 52 -2.90 18.31 -7.11
CA SER A 52 -4.09 19.01 -6.61
C SER A 52 -5.19 19.16 -7.66
N LYS A 53 -4.86 19.00 -8.93
CA LYS A 53 -5.82 19.12 -10.02
C LYS A 53 -6.47 17.79 -10.39
N ILE A 54 -5.98 16.68 -9.82
CA ILE A 54 -6.46 15.34 -10.17
C ILE A 54 -7.00 14.66 -8.92
N HIS A 55 -8.25 14.20 -8.99
CA HIS A 55 -8.85 13.42 -7.92
C HIS A 55 -8.50 11.96 -8.11
N LEU A 56 -7.69 11.41 -7.22
CA LEU A 56 -7.28 10.02 -7.32
C LEU A 56 -7.15 9.38 -5.95
N LYS A 57 -7.18 8.06 -5.94
CA LYS A 57 -6.76 7.26 -4.81
C LYS A 57 -5.57 6.43 -5.28
N ALA A 58 -4.54 6.37 -4.46
CA ALA A 58 -3.29 5.71 -4.84
C ALA A 58 -2.53 5.21 -3.64
N LEU A 59 -1.69 4.20 -3.87
CA LEU A 59 -0.89 3.56 -2.84
C LEU A 59 0.44 3.13 -3.45
N MET A 60 1.52 3.36 -2.71
CA MET A 60 2.83 2.83 -3.07
C MET A 60 3.45 2.17 -1.86
N LEU A 61 3.76 0.87 -1.98
CA LEU A 61 4.35 0.05 -0.94
C LEU A 61 5.66 -0.52 -1.41
N LYS A 62 6.64 -0.58 -0.52
CA LYS A 62 7.90 -1.27 -0.77
C LYS A 62 8.03 -2.42 0.22
N PHE A 63 8.37 -3.60 -0.27
CA PHE A 63 8.44 -4.81 0.53
C PHE A 63 9.89 -5.21 0.74
N GLU A 64 10.24 -5.46 1.99
CA GLU A 64 11.50 -6.07 2.37
C GLU A 64 11.21 -7.40 3.07
N LYS A 65 12.23 -8.12 3.49
CA LYS A 65 12.07 -9.47 4.02
C LYS A 65 11.09 -9.54 5.20
N ASN A 66 11.22 -8.64 6.16
CA ASN A 66 10.40 -8.63 7.37
C ASN A 66 9.76 -7.28 7.62
N SER A 67 9.62 -6.46 6.58
CA SER A 67 9.05 -5.14 6.72
C SER A 67 8.31 -4.72 5.46
N ILE A 68 7.40 -3.79 5.66
CA ILE A 68 6.67 -3.15 4.58
C ILE A 68 6.77 -1.65 4.80
N GLU A 69 7.20 -0.94 3.79
CA GLU A 69 7.32 0.50 3.86
C GLU A 69 6.20 1.15 3.07
N ILE A 70 5.45 2.01 3.72
CA ILE A 70 4.38 2.75 3.06
C ILE A 70 4.99 4.04 2.53
N LYS A 71 5.27 4.04 1.23
CA LYS A 71 5.89 5.18 0.56
C LYS A 71 4.90 6.30 0.33
N SER A 72 3.65 5.95 0.06
CA SER A 72 2.63 6.93 -0.23
C SER A 72 1.26 6.31 -0.10
N ILE A 73 0.32 7.05 0.47
CA ILE A 73 -1.09 6.73 0.43
C ILE A 73 -1.83 8.04 0.17
N VAL A 74 -2.64 8.06 -0.88
CA VAL A 74 -3.32 9.26 -1.35
C VAL A 74 -4.81 8.96 -1.48
N ASN A 75 -5.62 9.88 -0.98
CA ASN A 75 -7.06 9.85 -1.23
C ASN A 75 -7.55 11.29 -1.40
N SER A 76 -7.65 11.72 -2.65
CA SER A 76 -8.19 13.02 -2.99
C SER A 76 -9.56 12.92 -3.69
N THR A 77 -10.19 11.73 -3.62
CA THR A 77 -11.50 11.49 -4.23
C THR A 77 -12.66 11.95 -3.36
N GLY A 78 -12.39 12.22 -2.09
CA GLY A 78 -13.45 12.53 -1.13
C GLY A 78 -14.10 11.32 -0.49
N GLU A 79 -13.71 10.10 -0.85
CA GLU A 79 -14.22 8.90 -0.20
C GLU A 79 -13.75 8.82 1.25
N LYS A 80 -14.69 8.88 2.19
CA LYS A 80 -14.36 8.81 3.61
C LYS A 80 -14.02 7.38 4.01
N GLY A 81 -13.00 7.23 4.85
CA GLY A 81 -12.61 5.94 5.40
C GLY A 81 -11.82 5.06 4.47
N LEU A 82 -11.54 5.50 3.24
CA LEU A 82 -10.82 4.69 2.26
C LEU A 82 -9.41 4.34 2.73
N SER A 83 -8.66 5.32 3.22
CA SER A 83 -7.29 5.09 3.67
C SER A 83 -7.23 4.16 4.87
N GLN A 84 -8.20 4.26 5.78
CA GLN A 84 -8.32 3.33 6.91
C GLN A 84 -8.62 1.91 6.42
N GLU A 85 -9.48 1.76 5.44
CA GLU A 85 -9.81 0.47 4.86
C GLU A 85 -8.60 -0.18 4.18
N VAL A 86 -7.84 0.61 3.43
CA VAL A 86 -6.61 0.13 2.79
C VAL A 86 -5.63 -0.37 3.85
N MET A 87 -5.45 0.37 4.93
CA MET A 87 -4.56 -0.04 6.02
C MET A 87 -5.07 -1.30 6.70
N ARG A 88 -6.37 -1.43 6.91
CA ARG A 88 -6.95 -2.64 7.48
C ARG A 88 -6.63 -3.86 6.63
N ILE A 89 -6.73 -3.73 5.32
CA ILE A 89 -6.42 -4.83 4.39
C ILE A 89 -4.95 -5.21 4.48
N ILE A 90 -4.05 -4.22 4.48
CA ILE A 90 -2.61 -4.47 4.55
C ILE A 90 -2.27 -5.18 5.88
N LEU A 91 -2.75 -4.65 6.98
CA LEU A 91 -2.46 -5.19 8.30
C LEU A 91 -3.00 -6.60 8.49
N SER A 92 -4.17 -6.90 7.92
CA SER A 92 -4.74 -8.25 8.01
C SER A 92 -3.96 -9.28 7.20
N SER A 93 -3.06 -8.85 6.35
CA SER A 93 -2.29 -9.72 5.45
C SER A 93 -0.89 -10.02 5.97
N ILE A 94 -0.42 -9.32 6.99
CA ILE A 94 0.93 -9.47 7.52
C ILE A 94 0.91 -10.03 8.93
N ASP A 95 2.03 -10.62 9.33
CA ASP A 95 2.23 -11.09 10.70
C ASP A 95 2.54 -9.91 11.62
N LYS A 96 2.23 -10.07 12.90
CA LYS A 96 2.44 -8.99 13.87
C LYS A 96 3.90 -8.69 14.15
N ASP A 97 4.80 -9.60 13.81
CA ASP A 97 6.23 -9.37 13.94
C ASP A 97 6.84 -8.60 12.77
N PHE A 98 6.04 -8.34 11.71
CA PHE A 98 6.47 -7.44 10.64
C PHE A 98 6.67 -6.03 11.18
N THR A 99 7.63 -5.33 10.61
CA THR A 99 7.82 -3.91 10.85
C THR A 99 7.12 -3.12 9.77
N ILE A 100 6.31 -2.15 10.16
CA ILE A 100 5.62 -1.26 9.23
C ILE A 100 6.29 0.09 9.31
N ILE A 101 6.84 0.54 8.19
CA ILE A 101 7.60 1.78 8.12
C ILE A 101 6.76 2.82 7.39
N ILE A 102 6.54 3.94 8.04
CA ILE A 102 5.89 5.09 7.42
C ILE A 102 6.99 6.02 6.97
N ASP A 103 7.16 6.15 5.65
CA ASP A 103 8.27 6.86 5.06
C ASP A 103 8.27 8.34 5.44
N GLN A 104 7.12 8.98 5.35
CA GLN A 104 7.00 10.39 5.68
C GLN A 104 5.58 10.68 6.13
N ASP A 105 5.41 11.18 7.35
CA ASP A 105 4.10 11.53 7.87
C ASP A 105 3.79 12.99 7.59
N VAL A 106 2.99 13.22 6.55
CA VAL A 106 2.46 14.54 6.22
C VAL A 106 0.94 14.59 6.40
N SER A 107 0.40 13.68 7.19
CA SER A 107 -1.02 13.33 7.17
C SER A 107 -1.90 14.08 8.17
N ASN A 108 -1.36 14.99 8.94
CA ASN A 108 -2.16 15.72 9.92
C ASN A 108 -2.88 14.82 10.92
N GLY A 109 -2.21 13.77 11.38
CA GLY A 109 -2.73 12.88 12.43
C GLY A 109 -3.35 11.58 11.94
N PHE A 110 -3.43 11.36 10.64
CA PHE A 110 -3.95 10.10 10.12
C PHE A 110 -3.16 8.90 10.64
N TRP A 111 -1.83 8.97 10.56
CA TRP A 111 -0.98 7.87 10.98
C TRP A 111 -1.03 7.64 12.48
N ASP A 112 -1.13 8.72 13.27
CA ASP A 112 -1.28 8.58 14.71
C ASP A 112 -2.55 7.80 15.06
N LYS A 113 -3.64 8.05 14.35
CA LYS A 113 -4.90 7.32 14.57
C LYS A 113 -4.77 5.86 14.17
N VAL A 114 -4.11 5.58 13.03
CA VAL A 114 -3.90 4.20 12.58
C VAL A 114 -3.08 3.42 13.61
N ILE A 115 -2.00 4.01 14.09
CA ILE A 115 -1.13 3.38 15.08
C ILE A 115 -1.90 3.12 16.38
N GLN A 116 -2.70 4.07 16.82
CA GLN A 116 -3.53 3.91 18.01
C GLN A 116 -4.53 2.76 17.90
N LYS A 117 -5.09 2.57 16.72
CA LYS A 117 -6.06 1.48 16.48
C LYS A 117 -5.40 0.12 16.36
N HIS A 118 -4.11 0.07 16.04
CA HIS A 118 -3.39 -1.17 15.78
C HIS A 118 -2.06 -1.20 16.53
N PRO A 119 -2.08 -1.08 17.85
CA PRO A 119 -0.83 -0.98 18.64
C PRO A 119 -0.05 -2.29 18.73
N GLU A 120 -0.65 -3.39 18.30
CA GLU A 120 -0.02 -4.72 18.36
C GLU A 120 1.04 -4.93 17.28
N TYR A 121 1.12 -4.05 16.27
CA TYR A 121 2.11 -4.15 15.20
C TYR A 121 3.35 -3.31 15.52
N ASN A 122 4.45 -3.60 14.83
CA ASN A 122 5.71 -2.87 15.00
C ASN A 122 5.76 -1.68 14.04
N TRP A 123 5.58 -0.49 14.56
CA TRP A 123 5.53 0.73 13.75
C TRP A 123 6.83 1.50 13.85
N ILE A 124 7.33 1.99 12.70
CA ILE A 124 8.41 2.98 12.63
C ILE A 124 7.90 4.14 11.79
N LYS A 125 7.96 5.34 12.35
CA LYS A 125 7.54 6.55 11.66
C LYS A 125 8.76 7.43 11.47
N ASN A 126 9.16 7.61 10.22
CA ASN A 126 10.31 8.46 9.85
C ASN A 126 9.93 9.93 9.77
#